data_824eda00901a110e689add240c59495f
#
_entry.id   824eda00901a110e689add240c59495f
#
_cell.length_a   1.000
_cell.length_b   1.000
_cell.length_c   1.000
_cell.angle_alpha   90.00
_cell.angle_beta   90.00
_cell.angle_gamma   90.00
#
_symmetry.space_group_name_H-M   'P 1'
#
loop_
_entity.id
_entity.type
_entity.pdbx_description
1 polymer ?
#
loop_
_entity_poly.entity_id
_entity_poly.type
_entity_poly.pdbx_seq_one_letter_code
_entity_poly.pdbx_strand_id
1 'polypeptide(L)'
;MITPPEDRRIGPGADQDAAAGHHVVMIGRVHHVVLDCPDPASLAAFYSALLGQPVTYRSDDWVVVAASATSSGLAFQLAPGHREPTWPHPAVPQQLHLDIMVEDVAAAGPRVLALGATKLGGEDVYADPAGHPFCLIRRPGWAPPIPDDAP
;
A
#
# COMPACT_ATOMS: atom_id res chain seq x y z
N MET A 1 -11.67 -10.13 -14.57
CA MET A 1 -12.58 -9.40 -13.67
C MET A 1 -12.16 -9.79 -12.26
N ILE A 2 -11.32 -8.98 -11.60
CA ILE A 2 -10.94 -9.22 -10.22
C ILE A 2 -11.93 -8.41 -9.40
N THR A 3 -12.99 -9.08 -8.96
CA THR A 3 -13.86 -8.56 -7.91
C THR A 3 -12.99 -8.48 -6.66
N PRO A 4 -12.98 -7.37 -5.91
CA PRO A 4 -12.38 -7.39 -4.59
C PRO A 4 -13.05 -8.52 -3.82
N PRO A 5 -12.30 -9.35 -3.09
CA PRO A 5 -12.89 -10.45 -2.37
C PRO A 5 -13.85 -9.87 -1.33
N GLU A 6 -15.15 -10.13 -1.53
CA GLU A 6 -16.12 -10.00 -0.46
C GLU A 6 -15.56 -10.78 0.72
N ASP A 7 -15.27 -10.03 1.80
CA ASP A 7 -15.04 -10.54 3.15
C ASP A 7 -14.40 -11.95 3.16
N ARG A 8 -13.10 -12.05 2.86
CA ARG A 8 -12.34 -13.22 3.26
C ARG A 8 -12.33 -13.24 4.78
N ARG A 9 -13.43 -13.70 5.35
CA ARG A 9 -13.50 -14.06 6.75
C ARG A 9 -12.38 -15.06 6.99
N ILE A 10 -11.35 -14.62 7.67
CA ILE A 10 -10.52 -15.52 8.44
C ILE A 10 -11.50 -16.08 9.47
N GLY A 11 -12.06 -17.26 9.18
CA GLY A 11 -13.03 -17.91 10.05
C GLY A 11 -12.40 -18.14 11.44
N PRO A 12 -13.19 -18.21 12.50
CA PRO A 12 -12.71 -18.46 13.86
C PRO A 12 -12.26 -19.93 14.04
N GLY A 13 -11.39 -20.40 13.17
CA GLY A 13 -10.95 -21.80 13.13
C GLY A 13 -9.44 -22.00 13.21
N ALA A 14 -8.64 -20.92 13.22
CA ALA A 14 -7.19 -21.06 13.23
C ALA A 14 -6.54 -21.13 14.63
N ASP A 15 -7.32 -20.99 15.71
CA ASP A 15 -6.75 -20.87 17.06
C ASP A 15 -6.71 -22.18 17.87
N GLN A 16 -7.15 -23.33 17.32
CA GLN A 16 -7.17 -24.57 18.11
C GLN A 16 -5.98 -25.51 17.90
N ASP A 17 -5.11 -25.25 16.92
CA ASP A 17 -3.90 -26.06 16.67
C ASP A 17 -2.57 -25.37 17.09
N ALA A 18 -2.61 -24.27 17.81
CA ALA A 18 -1.41 -23.57 18.29
C ALA A 18 -0.66 -24.31 19.43
N ALA A 19 -1.11 -25.51 19.85
CA ALA A 19 -0.50 -26.26 20.96
C ALA A 19 0.61 -27.24 20.56
N ALA A 20 0.86 -27.47 19.26
CA ALA A 20 2.03 -28.23 18.81
C ALA A 20 3.12 -27.20 18.43
N GLY A 21 4.09 -27.01 19.31
CA GLY A 21 5.18 -26.04 19.17
C GLY A 21 5.96 -26.21 17.87
N HIS A 22 5.46 -25.66 16.77
CA HIS A 22 6.24 -25.43 15.57
C HIS A 22 7.19 -24.27 15.90
N HIS A 23 8.40 -24.57 16.32
CA HIS A 23 9.50 -23.62 16.34
C HIS A 23 9.79 -23.24 14.88
N VAL A 24 9.07 -22.24 14.37
CA VAL A 24 9.44 -21.62 13.09
C VAL A 24 10.72 -20.83 13.34
N VAL A 25 11.84 -21.35 12.86
CA VAL A 25 13.12 -20.63 12.89
C VAL A 25 12.99 -19.46 11.89
N MET A 26 12.95 -18.24 12.40
CA MET A 26 12.91 -17.04 11.58
C MET A 26 14.28 -16.80 10.93
N ILE A 27 14.34 -16.80 9.60
CA ILE A 27 15.57 -16.51 8.84
C ILE A 27 15.76 -15.00 8.67
N GLY A 28 14.68 -14.22 8.51
CA GLY A 28 14.75 -12.78 8.27
C GLY A 28 13.43 -12.08 8.51
N ARG A 29 13.43 -10.76 8.32
CA ARG A 29 12.25 -9.89 8.42
C ARG A 29 12.17 -9.01 7.18
N VAL A 30 10.96 -8.69 6.74
CA VAL A 30 10.76 -7.69 5.68
C VAL A 30 11.22 -6.34 6.23
N HIS A 31 12.17 -5.71 5.52
CA HIS A 31 12.64 -4.35 5.86
C HIS A 31 11.75 -3.31 5.18
N HIS A 32 11.66 -3.35 3.84
CA HIS A 32 10.79 -2.47 3.06
C HIS A 32 10.11 -3.25 1.94
N VAL A 33 8.93 -2.80 1.54
CA VAL A 33 8.40 -3.07 0.21
C VAL A 33 8.92 -1.97 -0.70
N VAL A 34 9.57 -2.33 -1.81
CA VAL A 34 10.20 -1.38 -2.74
C VAL A 34 9.33 -1.23 -3.97
N LEU A 35 9.00 0.01 -4.33
CA LEU A 35 8.26 0.37 -5.53
C LEU A 35 9.22 1.07 -6.49
N ASP A 36 9.38 0.50 -7.69
CA ASP A 36 10.13 1.11 -8.77
C ASP A 36 9.33 2.26 -9.39
N CYS A 37 9.95 3.42 -9.60
CA CYS A 37 9.24 4.58 -10.12
C CYS A 37 10.19 5.52 -10.89
N PRO A 38 9.64 6.42 -11.75
CA PRO A 38 10.46 7.40 -12.45
C PRO A 38 10.90 8.57 -11.56
N ASP A 39 10.20 8.84 -10.46
CA ASP A 39 10.47 9.95 -9.51
C ASP A 39 10.21 9.50 -8.08
N PRO A 40 11.24 9.00 -7.36
CA PRO A 40 11.10 8.56 -5.97
C PRO A 40 10.64 9.63 -5.01
N ALA A 41 11.05 10.89 -5.22
CA ALA A 41 10.70 11.98 -4.32
C ALA A 41 9.21 12.34 -4.42
N SER A 42 8.68 12.39 -5.63
CA SER A 42 7.26 12.67 -5.89
C SER A 42 6.38 11.54 -5.36
N LEU A 43 6.75 10.27 -5.63
CA LEU A 43 5.97 9.13 -5.17
C LEU A 43 6.00 8.99 -3.65
N ALA A 44 7.14 9.24 -3.01
CA ALA A 44 7.26 9.25 -1.56
C ALA A 44 6.42 10.35 -0.91
N ALA A 45 6.33 11.54 -1.52
CA ALA A 45 5.46 12.62 -1.02
C ALA A 45 3.98 12.21 -1.06
N PHE A 46 3.53 11.53 -2.13
CA PHE A 46 2.19 10.99 -2.23
C PHE A 46 1.89 9.99 -1.10
N TYR A 47 2.74 8.97 -0.92
CA TYR A 47 2.52 7.97 0.12
C TYR A 47 2.71 8.50 1.53
N SER A 48 3.58 9.49 1.74
CA SER A 48 3.72 10.18 3.02
C SER A 48 2.41 10.87 3.43
N ALA A 49 1.77 11.58 2.49
CA ALA A 49 0.49 12.23 2.73
C ALA A 49 -0.66 11.21 2.88
N LEU A 50 -0.68 10.15 2.04
CA LEU A 50 -1.71 9.13 2.08
C LEU A 50 -1.72 8.34 3.41
N LEU A 51 -0.54 8.00 3.92
CA LEU A 51 -0.36 7.15 5.10
C LEU A 51 -0.16 7.93 6.41
N GLY A 52 0.00 9.26 6.34
CA GLY A 52 0.33 10.09 7.49
C GLY A 52 1.69 9.73 8.11
N GLN A 53 2.64 9.25 7.29
CA GLN A 53 3.96 8.80 7.76
C GLN A 53 5.07 9.70 7.20
N PRO A 54 6.14 9.99 7.98
CA PRO A 54 7.22 10.84 7.52
C PRO A 54 8.12 10.14 6.49
N VAL A 55 8.78 10.96 5.65
CA VAL A 55 9.96 10.51 4.91
C VAL A 55 11.11 10.37 5.91
N THR A 56 11.62 9.15 6.07
CA THR A 56 12.67 8.80 7.06
C THR A 56 14.07 8.70 6.45
N TYR A 57 14.15 8.56 5.14
CA TYR A 57 15.41 8.57 4.40
C TYR A 57 15.20 9.15 2.99
N ARG A 58 16.21 9.84 2.46
CA ARG A 58 16.19 10.39 1.10
C ARG A 58 17.60 10.43 0.48
N SER A 59 17.68 9.92 -0.76
CA SER A 59 18.75 10.19 -1.71
C SER A 59 18.13 10.54 -3.08
N ASP A 60 18.94 10.73 -4.11
CA ASP A 60 18.45 11.05 -5.46
C ASP A 60 17.73 9.87 -6.11
N ASP A 61 18.09 8.65 -5.77
CA ASP A 61 17.61 7.39 -6.35
C ASP A 61 16.78 6.52 -5.39
N TRP A 62 16.65 6.94 -4.12
CA TRP A 62 15.98 6.14 -3.09
C TRP A 62 15.37 7.02 -2.00
N VAL A 63 14.07 6.82 -1.73
CA VAL A 63 13.34 7.52 -0.66
C VAL A 63 12.55 6.51 0.15
N VAL A 64 12.49 6.70 1.47
CA VAL A 64 11.74 5.81 2.39
C VAL A 64 10.68 6.59 3.15
N VAL A 65 9.48 6.01 3.20
CA VAL A 65 8.36 6.45 4.03
C VAL A 65 8.07 5.35 5.05
N ALA A 66 8.16 5.68 6.32
CA ALA A 66 7.93 4.74 7.42
C ALA A 66 7.54 5.51 8.70
N ALA A 67 6.98 4.81 9.69
CA ALA A 67 6.61 5.43 10.97
C ALA A 67 7.80 6.04 11.72
N SER A 68 9.00 5.49 11.53
CA SER A 68 10.27 6.00 12.09
C SER A 68 11.46 5.49 11.27
N ALA A 69 12.64 6.05 11.51
CA ALA A 69 13.89 5.61 10.87
C ALA A 69 14.29 4.15 11.18
N THR A 70 13.66 3.53 12.17
CA THR A 70 13.91 2.14 12.60
C THR A 70 12.74 1.20 12.31
N SER A 71 11.70 1.70 11.62
CA SER A 71 10.51 0.91 11.25
C SER A 71 10.59 0.44 9.80
N SER A 72 9.99 -0.72 9.52
CA SER A 72 9.71 -1.14 8.15
C SER A 72 8.68 -0.19 7.50
N GLY A 73 8.76 -0.03 6.19
CA GLY A 73 7.85 0.86 5.47
C GLY A 73 7.90 0.63 3.96
N LEU A 74 7.54 1.66 3.21
CA LEU A 74 7.65 1.68 1.76
C LEU A 74 8.94 2.39 1.35
N ALA A 75 9.64 1.84 0.37
CA ALA A 75 10.77 2.48 -0.26
C ALA A 75 10.44 2.71 -1.75
N PHE A 76 10.95 3.79 -2.29
CA PHE A 76 10.73 4.20 -3.68
C PHE A 76 12.08 4.29 -4.36
N GLN A 77 12.26 3.48 -5.41
CA GLN A 77 13.52 3.36 -6.13
C GLN A 77 13.42 3.97 -7.52
N LEU A 78 14.42 4.76 -7.89
CA LEU A 78 14.53 5.28 -9.25
C LEU A 78 14.71 4.12 -10.24
N ALA A 79 13.76 3.99 -11.16
CA ALA A 79 13.77 3.00 -12.22
C ALA A 79 13.55 3.72 -13.58
N PRO A 80 14.61 4.11 -14.30
CA PRO A 80 14.46 4.87 -15.55
C PRO A 80 13.67 4.16 -16.64
N GLY A 81 13.59 2.83 -16.57
CA GLY A 81 12.82 1.98 -17.48
C GLY A 81 11.40 1.65 -16.97
N HIS A 82 10.94 2.31 -15.93
CA HIS A 82 9.60 2.07 -15.39
C HIS A 82 8.52 2.22 -16.46
N ARG A 83 7.59 1.27 -16.46
CA ARG A 83 6.40 1.28 -17.33
C ARG A 83 5.17 1.13 -16.46
N GLU A 84 4.27 2.08 -16.57
CA GLU A 84 2.99 2.03 -15.86
C GLU A 84 2.20 0.77 -16.17
N PRO A 85 1.67 0.05 -15.19
CA PRO A 85 0.75 -1.04 -15.40
C PRO A 85 -0.48 -0.61 -16.20
N THR A 86 -0.92 -1.48 -17.12
CA THR A 86 -2.13 -1.23 -17.93
C THR A 86 -3.36 -1.91 -17.32
N TRP A 87 -3.55 -1.73 -16.01
CA TRP A 87 -4.66 -2.36 -15.30
C TRP A 87 -6.05 -1.90 -15.82
N PRO A 88 -7.03 -2.80 -16.01
CA PRO A 88 -6.94 -4.25 -15.80
C PRO A 88 -6.40 -5.02 -17.01
N HIS A 89 -5.92 -4.35 -18.04
CA HIS A 89 -5.42 -4.99 -19.25
C HIS A 89 -4.01 -5.57 -19.02
N PRO A 90 -3.73 -6.81 -19.46
CA PRO A 90 -2.50 -7.52 -19.10
C PRO A 90 -1.25 -7.14 -19.93
N ALA A 91 -1.30 -6.12 -20.79
CA ALA A 91 -0.17 -5.76 -21.66
C ALA A 91 1.07 -5.34 -20.87
N VAL A 92 0.88 -4.60 -19.77
CA VAL A 92 1.90 -4.31 -18.76
C VAL A 92 1.28 -4.71 -17.42
N PRO A 93 1.58 -5.91 -16.91
CA PRO A 93 0.95 -6.40 -15.69
C PRO A 93 1.43 -5.61 -14.47
N GLN A 94 0.53 -5.42 -13.49
CA GLN A 94 0.96 -4.96 -12.16
C GLN A 94 1.89 -5.99 -11.53
N GLN A 95 2.94 -5.52 -10.86
CA GLN A 95 3.86 -6.38 -10.11
C GLN A 95 3.33 -6.64 -8.69
N LEU A 96 2.65 -5.66 -8.15
CA LEU A 96 2.00 -5.69 -6.85
C LEU A 96 0.83 -4.70 -6.84
N HIS A 97 -0.02 -4.78 -5.84
CA HIS A 97 -0.91 -3.68 -5.44
C HIS A 97 -0.92 -3.56 -3.93
N LEU A 98 -1.30 -2.40 -3.42
CA LEU A 98 -1.47 -2.15 -2.01
C LEU A 98 -2.96 -2.06 -1.69
N ASP A 99 -3.37 -2.66 -0.57
CA ASP A 99 -4.67 -2.43 0.04
C ASP A 99 -4.51 -1.39 1.14
N ILE A 100 -5.10 -0.23 0.97
CA ILE A 100 -5.02 0.88 1.92
C ILE A 100 -6.30 0.93 2.73
N MET A 101 -6.20 0.65 4.03
CA MET A 101 -7.32 0.73 4.95
C MET A 101 -7.74 2.18 5.19
N VAL A 102 -9.04 2.44 5.11
CA VAL A 102 -9.65 3.74 5.42
C VAL A 102 -10.90 3.53 6.28
N GLU A 103 -11.31 4.51 7.07
CA GLU A 103 -12.54 4.42 7.87
C GLU A 103 -13.78 4.45 6.97
N ASP A 104 -13.79 5.33 5.97
CA ASP A 104 -14.87 5.49 4.99
C ASP A 104 -14.30 5.62 3.59
N VAL A 105 -14.58 4.63 2.74
CA VAL A 105 -14.07 4.57 1.38
C VAL A 105 -14.64 5.70 0.52
N ALA A 106 -15.91 6.05 0.69
CA ALA A 106 -16.55 7.12 -0.08
C ALA A 106 -15.95 8.49 0.26
N ALA A 107 -15.62 8.72 1.54
CA ALA A 107 -14.97 9.96 1.98
C ALA A 107 -13.49 10.01 1.58
N ALA A 108 -12.80 8.87 1.56
CA ALA A 108 -11.37 8.80 1.21
C ALA A 108 -11.12 8.99 -0.29
N GLY A 109 -12.03 8.54 -1.16
CA GLY A 109 -11.87 8.62 -2.61
C GLY A 109 -11.51 10.01 -3.14
N PRO A 110 -12.29 11.08 -2.85
CA PRO A 110 -11.93 12.45 -3.25
C PRO A 110 -10.59 12.92 -2.68
N ARG A 111 -10.22 12.49 -1.48
CA ARG A 111 -8.96 12.87 -0.83
C ARG A 111 -7.74 12.29 -1.56
N VAL A 112 -7.77 11.00 -1.92
CA VAL A 112 -6.65 10.40 -2.67
C VAL A 112 -6.51 10.98 -4.08
N LEU A 113 -7.62 11.33 -4.74
CA LEU A 113 -7.58 12.04 -6.02
C LEU A 113 -6.93 13.43 -5.88
N ALA A 114 -7.21 14.16 -4.80
CA ALA A 114 -6.58 15.45 -4.52
C ALA A 114 -5.07 15.35 -4.26
N LEU A 115 -4.58 14.20 -3.79
CA LEU A 115 -3.14 13.91 -3.63
C LEU A 115 -2.44 13.58 -4.96
N GLY A 116 -3.18 13.36 -6.04
CA GLY A 116 -2.63 13.05 -7.37
C GLY A 116 -2.85 11.60 -7.83
N ALA A 117 -3.65 10.81 -7.12
CA ALA A 117 -4.08 9.51 -7.63
C ALA A 117 -5.01 9.65 -8.83
N THR A 118 -5.06 8.61 -9.66
CA THR A 118 -6.02 8.50 -10.77
C THR A 118 -7.01 7.37 -10.47
N LYS A 119 -8.32 7.61 -10.67
CA LYS A 119 -9.32 6.55 -10.56
C LYS A 119 -9.16 5.57 -11.71
N LEU A 120 -9.02 4.28 -11.39
CA LEU A 120 -9.05 3.19 -12.36
C LEU A 120 -10.47 2.61 -12.48
N GLY A 121 -10.69 1.74 -13.45
CA GLY A 121 -11.97 1.04 -13.60
C GLY A 121 -12.21 0.05 -12.45
N GLY A 122 -13.47 -0.09 -12.01
CA GLY A 122 -13.85 -0.91 -10.85
C GLY A 122 -14.18 -0.06 -9.63
N GLU A 123 -14.66 -0.73 -8.56
CA GLU A 123 -14.92 -0.06 -7.29
C GLU A 123 -13.59 0.13 -6.54
N ASP A 124 -13.36 1.33 -6.04
CA ASP A 124 -12.29 1.69 -5.09
C ASP A 124 -10.86 1.34 -5.51
N VAL A 125 -10.59 1.22 -6.82
CA VAL A 125 -9.27 1.01 -7.39
C VAL A 125 -8.73 2.31 -7.99
N TYR A 126 -7.50 2.64 -7.62
CA TYR A 126 -6.79 3.86 -8.01
C TYR A 126 -5.38 3.51 -8.49
N ALA A 127 -4.76 4.42 -9.25
CA ALA A 127 -3.32 4.39 -9.52
C ALA A 127 -2.64 5.54 -8.77
N ASP A 128 -1.46 5.25 -8.24
CA ASP A 128 -0.57 6.28 -7.69
C ASP A 128 0.06 7.14 -8.80
N PRO A 129 0.82 8.20 -8.50
CA PRO A 129 1.46 9.04 -9.51
C PRO A 129 2.46 8.33 -10.45
N ALA A 130 2.90 7.12 -10.13
CA ALA A 130 3.74 6.29 -10.98
C ALA A 130 2.96 5.17 -11.71
N GLY A 131 1.63 5.16 -11.55
CA GLY A 131 0.73 4.21 -12.21
C GLY A 131 0.51 2.90 -11.48
N HIS A 132 1.08 2.67 -10.27
CA HIS A 132 0.84 1.42 -9.54
C HIS A 132 -0.60 1.39 -9.03
N PRO A 133 -1.35 0.30 -9.31
CA PRO A 133 -2.69 0.14 -8.77
C PRO A 133 -2.67 -0.05 -7.26
N PHE A 134 -3.62 0.58 -6.57
CA PHE A 134 -3.94 0.33 -5.17
C PHE A 134 -5.44 0.38 -4.93
N CYS A 135 -5.90 -0.29 -3.88
CA CYS A 135 -7.29 -0.32 -3.48
C CYS A 135 -7.51 0.45 -2.17
N LEU A 136 -8.62 1.16 -2.08
CA LEU A 136 -9.13 1.60 -0.79
C LEU A 136 -10.03 0.51 -0.23
N ILE A 137 -9.74 0.06 0.98
CA ILE A 137 -10.55 -0.94 1.67
C ILE A 137 -11.05 -0.38 3.00
N ARG A 138 -12.27 -0.73 3.37
CA ARG A 138 -12.78 -0.37 4.67
C ARG A 138 -11.96 -1.05 5.76
N ARG A 139 -11.56 -0.30 6.77
CA ARG A 139 -10.83 -0.83 7.93
C ARG A 139 -11.59 -2.03 8.54
N PRO A 140 -10.98 -3.20 8.65
CA PRO A 140 -11.59 -4.35 9.30
C PRO A 140 -11.66 -4.15 10.83
N GLY A 141 -12.63 -4.78 11.48
CA GLY A 141 -12.89 -4.58 12.90
C GLY A 141 -11.75 -4.96 13.85
N TRP A 142 -10.80 -5.78 13.39
CA TRP A 142 -9.61 -6.16 14.17
C TRP A 142 -8.51 -5.09 14.15
N ALA A 143 -8.52 -4.20 13.16
CA ALA A 143 -7.51 -3.14 13.05
C ALA A 143 -7.89 -1.95 13.96
N PRO A 144 -6.92 -1.27 14.58
CA PRO A 144 -7.19 -0.08 15.38
C PRO A 144 -7.78 1.03 14.51
N PRO A 145 -8.58 1.94 15.10
CA PRO A 145 -9.10 3.12 14.39
C PRO A 145 -7.98 3.94 13.75
N ILE A 146 -8.26 4.46 12.56
CA ILE A 146 -7.35 5.37 11.86
C ILE A 146 -7.67 6.79 12.36
N PRO A 147 -6.69 7.50 12.97
CA PRO A 147 -6.91 8.86 13.43
C PRO A 147 -7.35 9.78 12.28
N ASP A 148 -8.39 10.57 12.51
CA ASP A 148 -8.89 11.54 11.53
C ASP A 148 -8.07 12.85 11.51
N ASP A 149 -7.01 12.89 12.31
CA ASP A 149 -6.09 14.02 12.47
C ASP A 149 -5.05 14.05 11.36
N ALA A 150 -5.49 14.38 10.14
CA ALA A 150 -4.57 14.98 9.19
C ALA A 150 -4.56 16.49 9.46
N PRO A 151 -3.39 17.11 9.68
CA PRO A 151 -3.25 18.54 9.84
C PRO A 151 -3.76 19.30 8.62
#